data_00ede46f13ce02c43bcb4880413a153f
#
_entry.id   00ede46f13ce02c43bcb4880413a153f
#
_cell.length_a   1.000
_cell.length_b   1.000
_cell.length_c   1.000
_cell.angle_alpha   90.00
_cell.angle_beta   90.00
_cell.angle_gamma   90.00
#
_symmetry.space_group_name_H-M   'P 1'
#
loop_
_entity.id
_entity.type
_entity.pdbx_description
1 polymer ?
#
loop_
_entity_poly.entity_id
_entity_poly.type
_entity_poly.pdbx_seq_one_letter_code
_entity_poly.pdbx_strand_id
1 'polypeptide(L)'
;MSRRIVGGPRAVGLVLIAAACAGCSAPAKAPAAGGVMARAVVDPYLKVQAALVADSIDGVRANAGAIATAATTLGAPAVKIDTAALQLAAAGDLAEAREKFGTLSEAIDTYMTGLKLTPPEGVRVAFCPMVQKPWMQDGSTLANPYYGSSMLTCGSFRN
;
A
#
# COMPACT_ATOMS: atom_id res chain seq x y z
N MET A 1 -73.98 -25.23 35.60
CA MET A 1 -74.06 -24.32 34.41
C MET A 1 -72.68 -24.30 33.76
N SER A 2 -72.52 -25.13 32.73
CA SER A 2 -71.22 -25.23 31.97
C SER A 2 -71.14 -24.19 30.90
N ARG A 3 -69.98 -23.53 30.81
CA ARG A 3 -69.56 -22.82 29.60
C ARG A 3 -68.25 -23.42 29.13
N ARG A 4 -68.28 -24.05 27.97
CA ARG A 4 -67.13 -24.52 27.20
C ARG A 4 -66.52 -23.27 26.47
N ILE A 5 -65.21 -23.07 26.62
CA ILE A 5 -64.43 -22.13 25.80
C ILE A 5 -63.65 -22.96 24.82
N VAL A 6 -63.96 -22.79 23.54
CA VAL A 6 -63.30 -23.40 22.39
C VAL A 6 -62.03 -22.56 22.08
N GLY A 7 -60.88 -23.17 22.26
CA GLY A 7 -59.60 -22.54 21.87
C GLY A 7 -59.25 -22.95 20.44
N GLY A 8 -59.17 -21.94 19.55
CA GLY A 8 -58.70 -22.13 18.18
C GLY A 8 -57.16 -22.20 18.08
N PRO A 9 -56.63 -22.93 17.10
CA PRO A 9 -55.18 -23.07 16.94
C PRO A 9 -54.55 -21.80 16.37
N ARG A 10 -53.55 -21.28 17.08
CA ARG A 10 -52.67 -20.21 16.59
C ARG A 10 -51.66 -20.81 15.63
N ALA A 11 -51.79 -20.49 14.34
CA ALA A 11 -50.78 -20.78 13.33
C ALA A 11 -49.55 -19.89 13.58
N VAL A 12 -48.43 -20.50 13.98
CA VAL A 12 -47.15 -19.88 14.08
C VAL A 12 -46.55 -19.84 12.68
N GLY A 13 -46.60 -18.66 12.04
CA GLY A 13 -45.94 -18.45 10.76
C GLY A 13 -44.42 -18.43 10.94
N LEU A 14 -43.75 -19.44 10.42
CA LEU A 14 -42.26 -19.50 10.35
C LEU A 14 -41.80 -18.58 9.23
N VAL A 15 -41.26 -17.39 9.58
CA VAL A 15 -40.62 -16.50 8.64
C VAL A 15 -39.21 -17.00 8.41
N LEU A 16 -38.96 -17.64 7.27
CA LEU A 16 -37.64 -17.98 6.78
C LEU A 16 -36.96 -16.70 6.24
N ILE A 17 -36.04 -16.12 7.02
CA ILE A 17 -35.15 -15.06 6.55
C ILE A 17 -34.04 -15.76 5.76
N ALA A 18 -34.12 -15.71 4.44
CA ALA A 18 -33.04 -16.11 3.56
C ALA A 18 -31.94 -15.02 3.60
N ALA A 19 -30.87 -15.27 4.34
CA ALA A 19 -29.65 -14.45 4.29
C ALA A 19 -28.92 -14.72 2.97
N ALA A 20 -29.08 -13.86 1.99
CA ALA A 20 -28.29 -13.86 0.76
C ALA A 20 -26.89 -13.31 1.05
N CYS A 21 -25.92 -14.16 1.38
CA CYS A 21 -24.50 -13.81 1.37
C CYS A 21 -23.99 -13.82 -0.07
N ALA A 22 -24.25 -12.76 -0.83
CA ALA A 22 -23.64 -12.52 -2.13
C ALA A 22 -22.53 -11.47 -1.99
N GLY A 23 -21.35 -11.90 -1.64
CA GLY A 23 -20.16 -11.08 -1.52
C GLY A 23 -18.90 -11.87 -1.85
N CYS A 24 -18.91 -12.64 -2.96
CA CYS A 24 -17.65 -13.14 -3.52
C CYS A 24 -16.98 -11.97 -4.25
N SER A 25 -16.16 -11.18 -3.52
CA SER A 25 -15.23 -10.27 -4.17
C SER A 25 -14.30 -11.11 -5.05
N ALA A 26 -14.31 -10.87 -6.36
CA ALA A 26 -13.39 -11.51 -7.26
C ALA A 26 -11.95 -11.19 -6.82
N PRO A 27 -11.01 -12.15 -6.88
CA PRO A 27 -9.60 -11.87 -6.54
C PRO A 27 -9.08 -10.75 -7.44
N ALA A 28 -8.46 -9.75 -6.81
CA ALA A 28 -7.86 -8.64 -7.54
C ALA A 28 -6.81 -9.19 -8.53
N LYS A 29 -6.97 -8.84 -9.79
CA LYS A 29 -6.09 -9.31 -10.85
C LYS A 29 -4.75 -8.58 -10.72
N ALA A 30 -3.67 -9.33 -10.51
CA ALA A 30 -2.32 -8.79 -10.57
C ALA A 30 -2.08 -8.09 -11.93
N PRO A 31 -1.30 -6.99 -11.98
CA PRO A 31 -0.97 -6.32 -13.23
C PRO A 31 -0.29 -7.30 -14.20
N ALA A 32 -0.55 -7.13 -15.47
CA ALA A 32 0.10 -7.92 -16.52
C ALA A 32 1.61 -7.65 -16.52
N ALA A 33 2.41 -8.68 -16.78
CA ALA A 33 3.85 -8.51 -16.91
C ALA A 33 4.16 -7.51 -18.05
N GLY A 34 5.15 -6.60 -17.83
CA GLY A 34 5.54 -5.57 -18.80
C GLY A 34 4.65 -4.32 -18.78
N GLY A 35 3.81 -4.15 -17.76
CA GLY A 35 2.97 -2.96 -17.58
C GLY A 35 3.67 -1.83 -16.81
N VAL A 36 2.86 -0.87 -16.36
CA VAL A 36 3.29 0.26 -15.53
C VAL A 36 2.88 0.02 -14.08
N MET A 37 3.73 0.39 -13.13
CA MET A 37 3.39 0.31 -11.70
C MET A 37 2.17 1.18 -11.37
N ALA A 38 1.26 0.65 -10.56
CA ALA A 38 0.00 1.29 -10.25
C ALA A 38 0.20 2.64 -9.54
N ARG A 39 -0.39 3.70 -10.08
CA ARG A 39 -0.39 5.05 -9.46
C ARG A 39 -0.93 5.04 -8.04
N ALA A 40 -1.90 4.17 -7.73
CA ALA A 40 -2.44 4.03 -6.38
C ALA A 40 -1.38 3.66 -5.31
N VAL A 41 -0.26 3.03 -5.72
CA VAL A 41 0.90 2.77 -4.86
C VAL A 41 1.92 3.90 -4.98
N VAL A 42 2.20 4.36 -6.21
CA VAL A 42 3.28 5.31 -6.49
C VAL A 42 2.97 6.71 -5.96
N ASP A 43 1.75 7.21 -6.14
CA ASP A 43 1.42 8.59 -5.71
C ASP A 43 1.55 8.79 -4.19
N PRO A 44 1.01 7.93 -3.30
CA PRO A 44 1.27 8.06 -1.88
C PRO A 44 2.74 7.77 -1.50
N TYR A 45 3.45 6.89 -2.22
CA TYR A 45 4.87 6.66 -2.02
C TYR A 45 5.70 7.92 -2.26
N LEU A 46 5.44 8.67 -3.33
CA LEU A 46 6.12 9.93 -3.63
C LEU A 46 5.88 11.00 -2.55
N LYS A 47 4.70 11.02 -1.94
CA LYS A 47 4.41 11.91 -0.81
C LYS A 47 5.24 11.54 0.43
N VAL A 48 5.41 10.24 0.71
CA VAL A 48 6.31 9.79 1.79
C VAL A 48 7.75 10.18 1.46
N GLN A 49 8.22 9.92 0.23
CA GLN A 49 9.56 10.29 -0.21
C GLN A 49 9.81 11.79 -0.02
N ALA A 50 8.89 12.64 -0.43
CA ALA A 50 9.02 14.09 -0.28
C ALA A 50 9.05 14.54 1.19
N ALA A 51 8.26 13.93 2.08
CA ALA A 51 8.30 14.21 3.51
C ALA A 51 9.68 13.87 4.12
N LEU A 52 10.21 12.68 3.80
CA LEU A 52 11.52 12.25 4.31
C LEU A 52 12.68 13.08 3.76
N VAL A 53 12.58 13.58 2.51
CA VAL A 53 13.52 14.56 1.93
C VAL A 53 13.49 15.87 2.71
N ALA A 54 12.33 16.30 3.16
CA ALA A 54 12.14 17.50 3.98
C ALA A 54 12.43 17.28 5.49
N ASP A 55 13.05 16.16 5.86
CA ASP A 55 13.33 15.78 7.25
C ASP A 55 12.06 15.73 8.14
N SER A 56 10.90 15.37 7.57
CA SER A 56 9.61 15.30 8.23
C SER A 56 9.00 13.89 8.19
N ILE A 57 8.18 13.59 9.18
CA ILE A 57 7.29 12.40 9.20
C ILE A 57 5.82 12.77 8.97
N ASP A 58 5.54 14.02 8.66
CA ASP A 58 4.16 14.48 8.44
C ASP A 58 3.52 13.77 7.26
N GLY A 59 2.36 13.18 7.49
CA GLY A 59 1.64 12.41 6.48
C GLY A 59 2.22 11.03 6.15
N VAL A 60 3.39 10.64 6.68
CA VAL A 60 4.00 9.33 6.41
C VAL A 60 3.05 8.20 6.79
N ARG A 61 2.48 8.21 8.00
CA ARG A 61 1.52 7.20 8.46
C ARG A 61 0.33 7.04 7.50
N ALA A 62 -0.29 8.16 7.13
CA ALA A 62 -1.49 8.15 6.28
C ALA A 62 -1.18 7.63 4.86
N ASN A 63 -0.07 8.11 4.26
CA ASN A 63 0.34 7.69 2.93
C ASN A 63 0.83 6.23 2.91
N ALA A 64 1.55 5.78 3.94
CA ALA A 64 1.95 4.38 4.07
C ALA A 64 0.72 3.46 4.21
N GLY A 65 -0.29 3.85 4.98
CA GLY A 65 -1.57 3.14 5.06
C GLY A 65 -2.29 3.06 3.70
N ALA A 66 -2.26 4.14 2.91
CA ALA A 66 -2.80 4.14 1.55
C ALA A 66 -2.05 3.18 0.62
N ILE A 67 -0.71 3.10 0.74
CA ILE A 67 0.11 2.13 0.00
C ILE A 67 -0.29 0.69 0.37
N ALA A 68 -0.43 0.39 1.67
CA ALA A 68 -0.85 -0.93 2.13
C ALA A 68 -2.20 -1.32 1.53
N THR A 69 -3.19 -0.43 1.62
CA THR A 69 -4.52 -0.64 1.02
C THR A 69 -4.43 -0.89 -0.48
N ALA A 70 -3.65 -0.09 -1.21
CA ALA A 70 -3.47 -0.27 -2.65
C ALA A 70 -2.78 -1.60 -2.99
N ALA A 71 -1.79 -2.02 -2.19
CA ALA A 71 -1.07 -3.27 -2.39
C ALA A 71 -1.98 -4.50 -2.33
N THR A 72 -3.02 -4.49 -1.47
CA THR A 72 -3.99 -5.60 -1.41
C THR A 72 -4.72 -5.81 -2.73
N THR A 73 -4.90 -4.76 -3.53
CA THR A 73 -5.55 -4.85 -4.86
C THR A 73 -4.64 -5.43 -5.95
N LEU A 74 -3.33 -5.50 -5.69
CA LEU A 74 -2.35 -6.07 -6.62
C LEU A 74 -2.20 -7.60 -6.47
N GLY A 75 -2.86 -8.18 -5.49
CA GLY A 75 -2.87 -9.62 -5.24
C GLY A 75 -1.63 -10.16 -4.52
N ALA A 76 -1.55 -11.49 -4.42
CA ALA A 76 -0.53 -12.18 -3.63
C ALA A 76 0.93 -11.77 -3.90
N PRO A 77 1.38 -11.44 -5.13
CA PRO A 77 2.76 -11.01 -5.34
C PRO A 77 3.15 -9.73 -4.60
N ALA A 78 2.17 -8.88 -4.23
CA ALA A 78 2.41 -7.59 -3.57
C ALA A 78 2.36 -7.66 -2.03
N VAL A 79 2.24 -8.85 -1.42
CA VAL A 79 2.15 -9.01 0.04
C VAL A 79 3.34 -8.37 0.79
N LYS A 80 4.53 -8.37 0.20
CA LYS A 80 5.71 -7.72 0.80
C LYS A 80 5.58 -6.20 0.81
N ILE A 81 4.91 -5.61 -0.19
CA ILE A 81 4.64 -4.17 -0.24
C ILE A 81 3.66 -3.82 0.88
N ASP A 82 2.56 -4.57 1.01
CA ASP A 82 1.57 -4.38 2.07
C ASP A 82 2.23 -4.42 3.46
N THR A 83 2.96 -5.51 3.75
CA THR A 83 3.65 -5.67 5.03
C THR A 83 4.64 -4.53 5.33
N ALA A 84 5.47 -4.14 4.37
CA ALA A 84 6.45 -3.07 4.54
C ALA A 84 5.77 -1.71 4.71
N ALA A 85 4.68 -1.45 4.01
CA ALA A 85 3.90 -0.23 4.15
C ALA A 85 3.24 -0.12 5.53
N LEU A 86 2.70 -1.21 6.09
CA LEU A 86 2.17 -1.25 7.45
C LEU A 86 3.26 -0.99 8.50
N GLN A 87 4.46 -1.55 8.31
CA GLN A 87 5.61 -1.28 9.18
C GLN A 87 6.02 0.20 9.13
N LEU A 88 6.05 0.80 7.94
CA LEU A 88 6.33 2.22 7.78
C LEU A 88 5.24 3.10 8.43
N ALA A 89 3.96 2.72 8.31
CA ALA A 89 2.85 3.42 8.96
C ALA A 89 2.96 3.42 10.49
N ALA A 90 3.66 2.45 11.08
CA ALA A 90 3.88 2.33 12.53
C ALA A 90 5.11 3.09 13.03
N ALA A 91 5.96 3.63 12.14
CA ALA A 91 7.18 4.33 12.51
C ALA A 91 6.89 5.52 13.45
N GLY A 92 7.65 5.60 14.54
CA GLY A 92 7.48 6.61 15.59
C GLY A 92 8.32 7.87 15.39
N ASP A 93 9.41 7.77 14.64
CA ASP A 93 10.33 8.89 14.40
C ASP A 93 10.91 8.86 12.97
N LEU A 94 11.69 9.90 12.65
CA LEU A 94 12.28 10.08 11.33
C LEU A 94 13.31 8.99 10.96
N ALA A 95 14.12 8.55 11.94
CA ALA A 95 15.14 7.54 11.68
C ALA A 95 14.50 6.19 11.37
N GLU A 96 13.51 5.79 12.16
CA GLU A 96 12.73 4.58 11.92
C GLU A 96 11.95 4.68 10.60
N ALA A 97 11.32 5.82 10.32
CA ALA A 97 10.60 6.03 9.07
C ALA A 97 11.51 5.86 7.84
N ARG A 98 12.74 6.36 7.87
CA ARG A 98 13.72 6.18 6.78
C ARG A 98 14.15 4.71 6.61
N GLU A 99 14.37 4.00 7.71
CA GLU A 99 14.69 2.56 7.67
C GLU A 99 13.55 1.76 7.03
N LYS A 100 12.31 1.96 7.53
CA LYS A 100 11.11 1.25 7.02
C LYS A 100 10.78 1.65 5.60
N PHE A 101 10.99 2.92 5.22
CA PHE A 101 10.86 3.37 3.84
C PHE A 101 11.84 2.65 2.91
N GLY A 102 13.07 2.40 3.36
CA GLY A 102 14.03 1.60 2.62
C GLY A 102 13.54 0.18 2.35
N THR A 103 12.95 -0.47 3.36
CA THR A 103 12.35 -1.80 3.22
C THR A 103 11.16 -1.79 2.24
N LEU A 104 10.30 -0.77 2.31
CA LEU A 104 9.20 -0.59 1.36
C LEU A 104 9.71 -0.38 -0.07
N SER A 105 10.75 0.45 -0.24
CA SER A 105 11.35 0.72 -1.55
C SER A 105 11.92 -0.54 -2.20
N GLU A 106 12.60 -1.39 -1.43
CA GLU A 106 13.09 -2.69 -1.90
C GLU A 106 11.95 -3.65 -2.27
N ALA A 107 10.88 -3.67 -1.48
CA ALA A 107 9.73 -4.51 -1.77
C ALA A 107 9.06 -4.11 -3.11
N ILE A 108 8.92 -2.80 -3.35
CA ILE A 108 8.37 -2.27 -4.61
C ILE A 108 9.32 -2.56 -5.79
N ASP A 109 10.63 -2.32 -5.64
CA ASP A 109 11.64 -2.58 -6.67
C ASP A 109 11.65 -4.07 -7.07
N THR A 110 11.61 -4.96 -6.08
CA THR A 110 11.53 -6.41 -6.29
C THR A 110 10.25 -6.80 -7.03
N TYR A 111 9.11 -6.22 -6.65
CA TYR A 111 7.83 -6.46 -7.29
C TYR A 111 7.84 -6.00 -8.76
N MET A 112 8.32 -4.78 -9.00
CA MET A 112 8.42 -4.22 -10.35
C MET A 112 9.36 -5.06 -11.23
N THR A 113 10.53 -5.43 -10.72
CA THR A 113 11.50 -6.26 -11.45
C THR A 113 10.94 -7.63 -11.77
N GLY A 114 10.30 -8.29 -10.81
CA GLY A 114 9.71 -9.63 -10.99
C GLY A 114 8.61 -9.68 -12.04
N LEU A 115 7.83 -8.60 -12.18
CA LEU A 115 6.76 -8.46 -13.18
C LEU A 115 7.16 -7.65 -14.39
N LYS A 116 8.43 -7.21 -14.50
CA LYS A 116 8.94 -6.34 -15.58
C LYS A 116 8.11 -5.06 -15.74
N LEU A 117 7.68 -4.46 -14.64
CA LEU A 117 6.94 -3.21 -14.63
C LEU A 117 7.90 -2.03 -14.76
N THR A 118 7.43 -0.97 -15.42
CA THR A 118 8.13 0.32 -15.44
C THR A 118 7.50 1.29 -14.43
N PRO A 119 8.25 2.28 -13.92
CA PRO A 119 7.66 3.40 -13.22
C PRO A 119 6.66 4.15 -14.10
N PRO A 120 5.66 4.85 -13.53
CA PRO A 120 4.81 5.77 -14.29
C PRO A 120 5.64 6.88 -14.94
N GLU A 121 5.07 7.50 -15.99
CA GLU A 121 5.68 8.64 -16.66
C GLU A 121 6.03 9.76 -15.64
N GLY A 122 7.24 10.35 -15.79
CA GLY A 122 7.78 11.37 -14.90
C GLY A 122 8.48 10.82 -13.65
N VAL A 123 8.24 9.55 -13.29
CA VAL A 123 8.85 8.91 -12.13
C VAL A 123 10.13 8.16 -12.53
N ARG A 124 11.19 8.34 -11.76
CA ARG A 124 12.48 7.69 -11.98
C ARG A 124 12.89 6.87 -10.77
N VAL A 125 13.63 5.80 -11.01
CA VAL A 125 14.25 5.00 -9.95
C VAL A 125 15.67 5.52 -9.74
N ALA A 126 16.04 5.77 -8.48
CA ALA A 126 17.39 6.10 -8.06
C ALA A 126 17.89 5.06 -7.05
N PHE A 127 19.19 5.09 -6.77
CA PHE A 127 19.86 4.17 -5.85
C PHE A 127 20.85 4.92 -4.96
N CYS A 128 20.77 4.67 -3.66
CA CYS A 128 21.72 5.22 -2.69
C CYS A 128 22.80 4.17 -2.35
N PRO A 129 24.09 4.42 -2.66
CA PRO A 129 25.15 3.46 -2.39
C PRO A 129 25.48 3.32 -0.89
N MET A 130 25.14 4.34 -0.08
CA MET A 130 25.44 4.34 1.35
C MET A 130 24.55 3.38 2.13
N VAL A 131 23.24 3.38 1.87
CA VAL A 131 22.28 2.44 2.48
C VAL A 131 21.99 1.25 1.57
N GLN A 132 22.52 1.23 0.35
CA GLN A 132 22.33 0.19 -0.67
C GLN A 132 20.85 -0.06 -1.00
N LYS A 133 20.06 1.01 -1.10
CA LYS A 133 18.61 0.93 -1.32
C LYS A 133 18.15 1.77 -2.50
N PRO A 134 17.17 1.28 -3.28
CA PRO A 134 16.51 2.05 -4.32
C PRO A 134 15.50 3.02 -3.72
N TRP A 135 15.10 4.03 -4.50
CA TRP A 135 13.88 4.80 -4.27
C TRP A 135 13.32 5.31 -5.58
N MET A 136 12.02 5.63 -5.61
CA MET A 136 11.39 6.35 -6.69
C MET A 136 11.21 7.82 -6.33
N GLN A 137 11.35 8.69 -7.30
CA GLN A 137 11.09 10.12 -7.17
C GLN A 137 10.61 10.73 -8.47
N ASP A 138 9.95 11.88 -8.38
CA ASP A 138 9.67 12.75 -9.51
C ASP A 138 10.88 13.61 -9.86
N GLY A 139 10.92 14.08 -11.13
CA GLY A 139 11.88 15.06 -11.59
C GLY A 139 13.26 14.50 -11.91
N SER A 140 14.18 15.42 -12.28
CA SER A 140 15.51 15.10 -12.80
C SER A 140 16.65 15.36 -11.83
N THR A 141 16.39 16.03 -10.71
CA THR A 141 17.37 16.31 -9.65
C THR A 141 17.23 15.31 -8.54
N LEU A 142 18.33 14.67 -8.13
CA LEU A 142 18.32 13.72 -7.01
C LEU A 142 17.84 14.37 -5.72
N ALA A 143 16.94 13.67 -5.02
CA ALA A 143 16.42 14.04 -3.72
C ALA A 143 16.35 12.79 -2.83
N ASN A 144 17.43 12.53 -2.08
CA ASN A 144 17.64 11.33 -1.30
C ASN A 144 16.81 11.33 -0.01
N PRO A 145 15.80 10.46 0.14
CA PRO A 145 14.95 10.41 1.33
C PRO A 145 15.64 9.79 2.55
N TYR A 146 16.71 9.04 2.36
CA TYR A 146 17.39 8.33 3.44
C TYR A 146 18.23 9.24 4.33
N TYR A 147 18.70 10.37 3.77
CA TYR A 147 19.53 11.34 4.46
C TYR A 147 18.94 12.75 4.51
N GLY A 148 17.90 13.02 3.70
CA GLY A 148 17.28 14.34 3.64
C GLY A 148 18.29 15.45 3.39
N SER A 149 18.20 16.52 4.15
CA SER A 149 19.08 17.70 4.01
C SER A 149 20.57 17.40 4.21
N SER A 150 20.94 16.33 4.93
CA SER A 150 22.33 16.00 5.22
C SER A 150 23.10 15.52 3.99
N MET A 151 22.46 14.78 3.06
CA MET A 151 23.08 14.23 1.86
C MET A 151 22.05 14.17 0.71
N LEU A 152 21.42 15.29 0.41
CA LEU A 152 20.26 15.39 -0.48
C LEU A 152 20.49 14.79 -1.88
N THR A 153 21.67 14.99 -2.44
CA THR A 153 22.00 14.56 -3.80
C THR A 153 22.84 13.28 -3.86
N CYS A 154 22.99 12.58 -2.73
CA CYS A 154 23.74 11.32 -2.70
C CYS A 154 22.96 10.20 -3.40
N GLY A 155 23.51 9.67 -4.48
CA GLY A 155 22.91 8.58 -5.26
C GLY A 155 23.10 8.74 -6.75
N SER A 156 22.45 7.87 -7.50
CA SER A 156 22.40 7.92 -8.96
C SER A 156 21.07 7.40 -9.47
N PHE A 157 20.59 7.92 -10.58
CA PHE A 157 19.45 7.33 -11.29
C PHE A 157 19.86 6.00 -11.92
N ARG A 158 18.95 5.05 -11.88
CA ARG A 158 19.06 3.82 -12.67
C ARG A 158 18.54 4.06 -14.09
N ASN A 159 19.21 3.52 -15.07
CA ASN A 159 18.78 3.51 -16.48
C ASN A 159 17.78 2.38 -16.74
#